data_e0c2d96a38bc398a452ca2bd06634835
#
_entry.id   e0c2d96a38bc398a452ca2bd06634835
#
_cell.length_a   1.000
_cell.length_b   1.000
_cell.length_c   1.000
_cell.angle_alpha   90.00
_cell.angle_beta   90.00
_cell.angle_gamma   90.00
#
_symmetry.space_group_name_H-M   'P 1'
#
loop_
_entity.id
_entity.type
_entity.pdbx_description
1 polymer ?
#
loop_
_entity_poly.entity_id
_entity_poly.type
_entity_poly.pdbx_seq_one_letter_code
_entity_poly.pdbx_strand_id
1 'polypeptide(L)' 'MVRQVKVSNFAEVQGIVSAAAKCYNEVGVHDMKGSIADAKRILGMMSLDYSHPVKIVCEDEHDLDCVIQALRQ' A
#
# COMPACT_ATOMS: atom_id res chain seq x y z
N MET A 1 -2.36 9.08 8.74
CA MET A 1 -3.64 8.37 8.57
C MET A 1 -3.38 6.96 8.09
N VAL A 2 -4.29 6.07 8.42
CA VAL A 2 -4.11 4.63 8.19
C VAL A 2 -5.39 4.05 7.62
N ARG A 3 -5.26 3.15 6.63
CA ARG A 3 -6.37 2.34 6.13
C ARG A 3 -5.94 0.89 6.10
N GLN A 4 -6.77 0.03 6.66
CA GLN A 4 -6.54 -1.40 6.62
C GLN A 4 -7.19 -1.97 5.36
N VAL A 5 -6.43 -2.74 4.59
CA VAL A 5 -6.92 -3.31 3.33
C VAL A 5 -6.48 -4.76 3.19
N LYS A 6 -7.28 -5.54 2.48
CA LYS A 6 -6.92 -6.89 2.10
C LYS A 6 -6.34 -6.85 0.69
N VAL A 7 -5.15 -7.41 0.53
CA VAL A 7 -4.48 -7.53 -0.77
C VAL A 7 -4.47 -9.00 -1.15
N SER A 8 -5.06 -9.34 -2.28
CA SER A 8 -5.36 -10.73 -2.62
C SER A 8 -4.46 -11.30 -3.72
N ASN A 9 -3.76 -10.45 -4.46
CA ASN A 9 -2.96 -10.94 -5.60
C ASN A 9 -1.89 -9.91 -5.97
N PHE A 10 -0.98 -10.33 -6.86
CA PHE A 10 0.12 -9.50 -7.29
C PHE A 10 -0.34 -8.25 -8.05
N ALA A 11 -1.41 -8.37 -8.84
CA ALA A 11 -1.94 -7.22 -9.58
C ALA A 11 -2.35 -6.09 -8.64
N GLU A 12 -2.91 -6.43 -7.49
CA GLU A 12 -3.27 -5.43 -6.48
C GLU A 12 -2.03 -4.78 -5.85
N VAL A 13 -0.97 -5.55 -5.63
CA VAL A 13 0.31 -4.99 -5.17
C VAL A 13 0.85 -3.99 -6.19
N GLN A 14 0.83 -4.35 -7.46
CA GLN A 14 1.26 -3.45 -8.53
C GLN A 14 0.39 -2.19 -8.61
N GLY A 15 -0.91 -2.34 -8.38
CA GLY A 15 -1.84 -1.21 -8.34
C GLY A 15 -1.49 -0.22 -7.25
N ILE A 16 -1.15 -0.72 -6.06
CA ILE A 16 -0.71 0.14 -4.95
C ILE A 16 0.57 0.87 -5.33
N VAL A 17 1.55 0.17 -5.88
CA VAL A 17 2.83 0.77 -6.26
C VAL A 17 2.63 1.86 -7.32
N SER A 18 1.83 1.57 -8.35
CA SER A 18 1.55 2.54 -9.40
C SER A 18 0.86 3.79 -8.87
N ALA A 19 -0.12 3.62 -7.99
CA ALA A 19 -0.83 4.75 -7.39
C ALA A 19 0.08 5.54 -6.46
N ALA A 20 0.87 4.86 -5.64
CA ALA A 20 1.80 5.51 -4.71
C ALA A 20 2.86 6.31 -5.45
N ALA A 21 3.31 5.83 -6.60
CA ALA A 21 4.30 6.52 -7.42
C ALA A 21 3.81 7.89 -7.89
N LYS A 22 2.51 8.07 -8.00
CA LYS A 22 1.90 9.35 -8.41
C LYS A 22 1.64 10.28 -7.23
N CYS A 23 1.79 9.78 -6.00
CA CYS A 23 1.55 10.57 -4.81
C CYS A 23 2.74 11.48 -4.53
N TYR A 24 2.45 12.68 -4.06
CA TYR A 24 3.48 13.61 -3.63
C TYR A 24 4.12 13.15 -2.32
N ASN A 25 3.31 12.66 -1.40
CA ASN A 25 3.76 12.25 -0.07
C ASN A 25 4.22 10.81 -0.06
N GLU A 26 5.00 10.43 0.93
CA GLU A 26 5.40 9.05 1.12
C GLU A 26 4.22 8.20 1.55
N VAL A 27 4.17 6.98 1.05
CA VAL A 27 3.14 6.00 1.40
C VAL A 27 3.84 4.74 1.89
N GLY A 28 3.51 4.32 3.11
CA GLY A 28 4.06 3.12 3.70
C GLY A 28 3.02 2.02 3.77
N VAL A 29 3.47 0.77 3.78
CA VAL A 29 2.60 -0.38 3.99
C VAL A 29 3.18 -1.24 5.09
N HIS A 30 2.36 -1.53 6.09
CA HIS A 30 2.75 -2.31 7.27
C HIS A 30 1.99 -3.63 7.26
N ASP A 31 2.69 -4.75 7.35
CA ASP A 31 2.01 -6.03 7.49
C ASP A 31 1.79 -6.38 8.97
N MET A 32 1.09 -7.47 9.21
CA MET A 32 0.76 -7.91 10.57
C MET A 32 1.97 -8.45 11.33
N LYS A 33 3.04 -8.79 10.63
CA LYS A 33 4.26 -9.31 11.24
C LYS A 33 5.24 -8.21 11.64
N GLY A 34 4.88 -6.95 11.41
CA GLY A 34 5.71 -5.81 11.78
C GLY A 34 6.68 -5.36 10.70
N SER A 35 6.60 -5.95 9.50
CA SER A 35 7.41 -5.49 8.38
C SER A 35 6.78 -4.24 7.75
N ILE A 36 7.64 -3.34 7.31
CA ILE A 36 7.24 -2.06 6.72
C ILE A 36 7.92 -1.93 5.36
N ALA A 37 7.16 -1.52 4.35
CA ALA A 37 7.71 -1.26 3.03
C ALA A 37 7.29 0.12 2.53
N ASP A 38 8.13 0.70 1.68
CA ASP A 38 7.78 1.90 0.92
C ASP A 38 6.91 1.46 -0.24
N ALA A 39 5.68 1.98 -0.30
CA ALA A 39 4.73 1.59 -1.33
C ALA A 39 5.19 1.97 -2.74
N LYS A 40 6.19 2.84 -2.89
CA LYS A 40 6.74 3.21 -4.18
C LYS A 40 7.78 2.22 -4.69
N ARG A 41 8.15 1.21 -3.88
CA ARG A 41 9.20 0.23 -4.21
C ARG A 41 8.61 -1.16 -4.30
N ILE A 42 8.50 -1.67 -5.53
CA ILE A 42 7.88 -2.97 -5.77
C ILE A 42 8.58 -4.11 -5.01
N LEU A 43 9.91 -4.11 -4.95
CA LEU A 43 10.64 -5.18 -4.27
C LEU A 43 10.34 -5.23 -2.78
N GLY A 44 10.28 -4.09 -2.13
CA GLY A 44 9.91 -4.02 -0.71
C GLY A 44 8.48 -4.49 -0.49
N MET A 45 7.57 -4.09 -1.36
CA MET A 45 6.17 -4.50 -1.29
C MET A 45 6.01 -6.01 -1.43
N MET A 46 6.82 -6.64 -2.28
CA MET A 46 6.75 -8.09 -2.50
C MET A 46 7.25 -8.90 -1.31
N SER A 47 7.98 -8.29 -0.39
CA SER A 47 8.49 -8.99 0.79
C SER A 47 7.49 -9.02 1.95
N LEU A 48 6.36 -8.32 1.83
CA LEU A 48 5.37 -8.27 2.90
C LEU A 48 4.51 -9.53 2.93
N ASP A 49 3.92 -9.78 4.10
CA ASP A 49 2.99 -10.88 4.29
C ASP A 49 1.56 -10.41 4.00
N TYR A 50 0.98 -10.90 2.91
CA TYR A 50 -0.37 -10.55 2.48
C TYR A 50 -1.41 -11.62 2.87
N SER A 51 -1.03 -12.62 3.66
CA SER A 51 -1.99 -13.61 4.15
C SER A 51 -2.97 -13.00 5.16
N HIS A 52 -2.62 -11.85 5.72
CA HIS A 52 -3.47 -11.04 6.60
C HIS A 52 -3.62 -9.65 6.00
N PRO A 53 -4.65 -8.88 6.41
CA PRO A 53 -4.77 -7.49 5.97
C PRO A 53 -3.52 -6.68 6.32
N VAL A 54 -3.23 -5.70 5.48
CA VAL A 54 -2.11 -4.78 5.70
C VAL A 54 -2.66 -3.37 5.94
N LYS A 55 -1.82 -2.51 6.51
CA LYS A 55 -2.19 -1.11 6.77
C LYS A 55 -1.41 -0.21 5.83
N ILE A 56 -2.13 0.61 5.08
CA ILE A 56 -1.53 1.63 4.23
C ILE A 56 -1.51 2.92 5.04
N VAL A 57 -0.33 3.51 5.17
CA VAL A 57 -0.09 4.67 6.03
C VAL A 57 0.40 5.83 5.17
N CYS A 58 -0.26 6.98 5.30
CA CYS A 58 0.12 8.20 4.61
C CYS A 58 -0.33 9.39 5.45
N GLU A 59 0.47 10.43 5.53
CA GLU A 59 0.10 11.62 6.30
C GLU A 59 -0.90 12.51 5.58
N ASP A 60 -1.04 12.34 4.25
CA ASP A 60 -1.99 13.11 3.45
C ASP A 60 -3.20 12.25 3.08
N GLU A 61 -4.39 12.71 3.46
CA GLU A 61 -5.62 11.95 3.23
C GLU A 61 -5.93 11.79 1.75
N HIS A 62 -5.69 12.83 0.95
CA HIS A 62 -5.97 12.77 -0.49
C HIS A 62 -5.10 11.70 -1.16
N ASP A 63 -3.80 11.67 -0.86
CA ASP A 63 -2.90 10.66 -1.41
C ASP A 63 -3.30 9.27 -0.94
N LEU A 64 -3.66 9.12 0.34
CA LEU A 64 -4.12 7.84 0.86
C LEU A 64 -5.36 7.35 0.12
N ASP A 65 -6.33 8.22 -0.10
CA ASP A 65 -7.56 7.87 -0.83
C ASP A 65 -7.25 7.47 -2.28
N CYS A 66 -6.30 8.12 -2.92
CA CYS A 66 -5.90 7.76 -4.29
C CYS A 66 -5.36 6.33 -4.34
N VAL A 67 -4.55 5.95 -3.37
CA VAL A 67 -4.01 4.58 -3.31
C VAL A 67 -5.13 3.57 -3.03
N ILE A 68 -6.04 3.89 -2.10
CA ILE A 68 -7.17 3.02 -1.80
C ILE A 68 -8.07 2.82 -3.02
N GLN A 69 -8.33 3.89 -3.78
CA GLN A 69 -9.16 3.81 -4.98
C GLN A 69 -8.54 2.85 -6.02
N ALA A 70 -7.22 2.81 -6.11
CA ALA A 70 -6.54 1.90 -7.05
C ALA A 70 -6.85 0.43 -6.77
N LEU A 71 -7.15 0.07 -5.53
CA LEU A 71 -7.51 -1.30 -5.14
C LEU A 71 -8.93 -1.69 -5.53
N ARG A 72 -9.78 -0.72 -5.82
CA ARG A 72 -11.20 -0.95 -6.09
C ARG A 72 -11.54 -1.03 -7.58
N GLN A 73 -10.53 -0.93 -8.41
CA GLN A 73 -10.73 -0.94 -9.86
C GLN A 73 -10.53 -2.33 -10.46
#